data_dc6380923251be3da74be65fd4940990
#
_entry.id   dc6380923251be3da74be65fd4940990
#
_cell.length_a   1.000
_cell.length_b   1.000
_cell.length_c   1.000
_cell.angle_alpha   90.00
_cell.angle_beta   90.00
_cell.angle_gamma   90.00
#
_symmetry.space_group_name_H-M   'P 1'
#
loop_
_entity.id
_entity.type
_entity.pdbx_description
1 polymer ?
#
loop_
_entity_poly.entity_id
_entity_poly.type
_entity_poly.pdbx_seq_one_letter_code
_entity_poly.pdbx_strand_id
1 'polypeptide(L)'
;MNRKFKERFEEELQKAKDSLTKKNGTKNYEKVIERVGRARQKYPSISKYYVIDYIADDPKNPKNMADIQWRIAVPENVDRHSGIYFLRTNVSTFDEKTTWDYYNLTREIECTNRQLKTDLNLRPIHHK
;
A
#
# COMPACT_ATOMS: atom_id res chain seq x y z
N MET A 1 -4.46 7.00 -1.65
CA MET A 1 -4.58 5.67 -0.99
C MET A 1 -5.43 4.73 -1.84
N ASN A 2 -4.98 3.49 -2.09
CA ASN A 2 -5.72 2.54 -2.93
C ASN A 2 -6.95 2.00 -2.16
N ARG A 3 -8.16 2.35 -2.63
CA ARG A 3 -9.43 2.01 -1.97
C ARG A 3 -9.61 0.51 -1.75
N LYS A 4 -9.28 -0.33 -2.74
CA LYS A 4 -9.41 -1.79 -2.64
C LYS A 4 -8.50 -2.41 -1.57
N PHE A 5 -7.28 -1.90 -1.42
CA PHE A 5 -6.37 -2.37 -0.37
C PHE A 5 -6.79 -1.91 1.02
N LYS A 6 -7.38 -0.71 1.11
CA LYS A 6 -7.96 -0.21 2.36
C LYS A 6 -9.08 -1.13 2.83
N GLU A 7 -10.07 -1.38 1.98
CA GLU A 7 -11.22 -2.24 2.28
C GLU A 7 -10.76 -3.64 2.75
N ARG A 8 -9.82 -4.25 2.02
CA ARG A 8 -9.28 -5.58 2.38
C ARG A 8 -8.50 -5.59 3.69
N PHE A 9 -7.75 -4.51 3.98
CA PHE A 9 -7.03 -4.41 5.24
C PHE A 9 -8.00 -4.26 6.42
N GLU A 10 -9.01 -3.41 6.29
CA GLU A 10 -10.06 -3.22 7.30
C GLU A 10 -10.87 -4.51 7.52
N GLU A 11 -11.15 -5.28 6.45
CA GLU A 11 -11.78 -6.62 6.59
C GLU A 11 -10.92 -7.59 7.42
N GLU A 12 -9.60 -7.60 7.23
CA GLU A 12 -8.72 -8.46 8.04
C GLU A 12 -8.69 -8.02 9.51
N LEU A 13 -8.71 -6.71 9.80
CA LEU A 13 -8.82 -6.20 11.15
C LEU A 13 -10.18 -6.55 11.76
N GLN A 14 -11.27 -6.40 11.01
CA GLN A 14 -12.61 -6.76 11.46
C GLN A 14 -12.72 -8.25 11.76
N LYS A 15 -12.18 -9.13 10.91
CA LYS A 15 -12.12 -10.58 11.15
C LYS A 15 -11.32 -10.92 12.43
N ALA A 16 -10.26 -10.16 12.74
CA ALA A 16 -9.52 -10.35 13.97
C ALA A 16 -10.37 -9.93 15.18
N LYS A 17 -11.06 -8.79 15.12
CA LYS A 17 -11.98 -8.31 16.14
C LYS A 17 -13.16 -9.27 16.36
N ASP A 18 -13.81 -9.73 15.30
CA ASP A 18 -14.93 -10.67 15.36
C ASP A 18 -14.53 -12.01 16.01
N SER A 19 -13.26 -12.41 15.88
CA SER A 19 -12.78 -13.63 16.53
C SER A 19 -12.74 -13.52 18.04
N LEU A 20 -12.66 -12.31 18.61
CA LEU A 20 -12.67 -12.08 20.06
C LEU A 20 -14.05 -12.39 20.66
N THR A 21 -15.12 -12.12 19.91
CA THR A 21 -16.50 -12.33 20.38
C THR A 21 -16.99 -13.75 20.18
N LYS A 22 -16.40 -14.52 19.27
CA LYS A 22 -16.81 -15.90 18.96
C LYS A 22 -16.41 -16.87 20.07
N LYS A 23 -17.28 -17.83 20.39
CA LYS A 23 -17.06 -18.86 21.44
C LYS A 23 -15.75 -19.64 21.25
N ASN A 24 -15.39 -19.99 20.01
CA ASN A 24 -14.17 -20.72 19.66
C ASN A 24 -13.14 -19.82 18.95
N GLY A 25 -13.25 -18.50 19.11
CA GLY A 25 -12.33 -17.54 18.48
C GLY A 25 -11.02 -17.41 19.24
N THR A 26 -9.98 -16.96 18.53
CA THR A 26 -8.67 -16.69 19.13
C THR A 26 -8.74 -15.42 19.97
N LYS A 27 -8.62 -15.58 21.29
CA LYS A 27 -8.61 -14.46 22.25
C LYS A 27 -7.22 -14.20 22.83
N ASN A 28 -6.28 -15.11 22.65
CA ASN A 28 -4.92 -14.97 23.17
C ASN A 28 -4.26 -13.72 22.61
N TYR A 29 -3.73 -12.87 23.51
CA TYR A 29 -3.18 -11.54 23.19
C TYR A 29 -2.08 -11.60 22.12
N GLU A 30 -1.10 -12.48 22.29
CA GLU A 30 0.03 -12.62 21.37
C GLU A 30 -0.43 -13.10 19.99
N LYS A 31 -1.31 -14.09 19.92
CA LYS A 31 -1.82 -14.64 18.66
C LYS A 31 -2.65 -13.61 17.88
N VAL A 32 -3.36 -12.73 18.58
CA VAL A 32 -4.12 -11.65 17.94
C VAL A 32 -3.19 -10.60 17.39
N ILE A 33 -2.16 -10.19 18.14
CA ILE A 33 -1.12 -9.26 17.65
C ILE A 33 -0.40 -9.85 16.44
N GLU A 34 -0.03 -11.12 16.48
CA GLU A 34 0.60 -11.80 15.35
C GLU A 34 -0.30 -11.80 14.11
N ARG A 35 -1.59 -12.07 14.27
CA ARG A 35 -2.57 -12.03 13.18
C ARG A 35 -2.67 -10.63 12.55
N VAL A 36 -2.74 -9.58 13.37
CA VAL A 36 -2.72 -8.20 12.89
C VAL A 36 -1.39 -7.85 12.24
N GLY A 37 -0.27 -8.34 12.78
CA GLY A 37 1.06 -8.20 12.21
C GLY A 37 1.15 -8.78 10.79
N ARG A 38 0.58 -9.98 10.57
CA ARG A 38 0.49 -10.60 9.23
C ARG A 38 -0.36 -9.75 8.28
N ALA A 39 -1.46 -9.17 8.75
CA ALA A 39 -2.28 -8.26 7.95
C ALA A 39 -1.49 -7.00 7.56
N ARG A 40 -0.69 -6.43 8.46
CA ARG A 40 0.22 -5.30 8.18
C ARG A 40 1.27 -5.66 7.12
N GLN A 41 1.87 -6.84 7.21
CA GLN A 41 2.84 -7.33 6.21
C GLN A 41 2.21 -7.54 4.83
N LYS A 42 0.96 -7.99 4.80
CA LYS A 42 0.21 -8.20 3.55
C LYS A 42 -0.15 -6.89 2.84
N TYR A 43 -0.38 -5.81 3.61
CA TYR A 43 -0.78 -4.51 3.09
C TYR A 43 0.11 -3.36 3.61
N PRO A 44 1.42 -3.37 3.34
CA PRO A 44 2.36 -2.42 3.94
C PRO A 44 2.12 -0.97 3.51
N SER A 45 1.64 -0.77 2.27
CA SER A 45 1.33 0.56 1.74
C SER A 45 0.17 1.25 2.45
N ILE A 46 -0.74 0.47 3.07
CA ILE A 46 -1.93 0.97 3.75
C ILE A 46 -1.72 0.99 5.27
N SER A 47 -1.14 -0.08 5.82
CA SER A 47 -1.00 -0.26 7.26
C SER A 47 -0.24 0.87 7.97
N LYS A 48 0.66 1.56 7.25
CA LYS A 48 1.40 2.74 7.76
C LYS A 48 0.51 3.92 8.13
N TYR A 49 -0.71 3.97 7.58
CA TYR A 49 -1.67 5.04 7.87
C TYR A 49 -2.62 4.71 9.04
N TYR A 50 -2.50 3.50 9.61
CA TYR A 50 -3.35 3.04 10.70
C TYR A 50 -2.60 3.01 12.02
N VAL A 51 -3.19 3.63 13.02
CA VAL A 51 -2.88 3.38 14.43
C VAL A 51 -3.85 2.34 14.93
N ILE A 52 -3.31 1.27 15.50
CA ILE A 52 -4.10 0.15 16.03
C ILE A 52 -3.80 0.05 17.53
N ASP A 53 -4.83 0.21 18.31
CA ASP A 53 -4.79 0.15 19.76
C ASP A 53 -5.29 -1.23 20.21
N TYR A 54 -4.49 -1.90 21.02
CA TYR A 54 -4.76 -3.23 21.55
C TYR A 54 -5.18 -3.12 23.02
N ILE A 55 -6.40 -3.54 23.32
CA ILE A 55 -6.96 -3.48 24.66
C ILE A 55 -6.92 -4.88 25.25
N ALA A 56 -6.10 -5.08 26.27
CA ALA A 56 -6.02 -6.34 27.01
C ALA A 56 -7.12 -6.44 28.05
N ASP A 57 -7.51 -7.66 28.38
CA ASP A 57 -8.47 -7.96 29.46
C ASP A 57 -7.92 -7.57 30.82
N ASP A 58 -6.62 -7.87 31.08
CA ASP A 58 -5.90 -7.43 32.26
C ASP A 58 -4.65 -6.63 31.86
N PRO A 59 -4.57 -5.33 32.20
CA PRO A 59 -3.41 -4.49 31.88
C PRO A 59 -2.10 -4.96 32.53
N LYS A 60 -2.15 -5.66 33.67
CA LYS A 60 -0.96 -6.15 34.37
C LYS A 60 -0.45 -7.49 33.86
N ASN A 61 -1.36 -8.31 33.30
CA ASN A 61 -1.01 -9.63 32.79
C ASN A 61 -1.85 -9.94 31.53
N PRO A 62 -1.44 -9.45 30.36
CA PRO A 62 -2.23 -9.51 29.15
C PRO A 62 -2.25 -10.93 28.56
N LYS A 63 -3.11 -11.81 29.08
CA LYS A 63 -3.32 -13.16 28.53
C LYS A 63 -4.29 -13.16 27.38
N ASN A 64 -5.36 -12.38 27.49
CA ASN A 64 -6.40 -12.28 26.48
C ASN A 64 -6.56 -10.84 25.98
N MET A 65 -6.98 -10.72 24.74
CA MET A 65 -7.37 -9.45 24.12
C MET A 65 -8.85 -9.20 24.40
N ALA A 66 -9.18 -8.04 24.95
CA ALA A 66 -10.55 -7.60 25.16
C ALA A 66 -11.13 -6.97 23.89
N ASP A 67 -10.40 -6.05 23.27
CA ASP A 67 -10.83 -5.35 22.05
C ASP A 67 -9.66 -4.92 21.20
N ILE A 68 -9.95 -4.66 19.92
CA ILE A 68 -9.04 -4.04 18.96
C ILE A 68 -9.73 -2.81 18.40
N GLN A 69 -9.08 -1.67 18.49
CA GLN A 69 -9.55 -0.42 17.91
C GLN A 69 -8.53 0.07 16.91
N TRP A 70 -8.99 0.68 15.83
CA TRP A 70 -8.10 1.27 14.83
C TRP A 70 -8.65 2.60 14.34
N ARG A 71 -7.74 3.47 13.99
CA ARG A 71 -8.02 4.78 13.40
C ARG A 71 -7.03 5.07 12.30
N ILE A 72 -7.45 5.86 11.35
CA ILE A 72 -6.56 6.38 10.31
C ILE A 72 -5.85 7.60 10.91
N ALA A 73 -4.54 7.47 11.12
CA ALA A 73 -3.67 8.61 11.39
C ALA A 73 -3.06 9.03 10.05
N VAL A 74 -3.60 10.05 9.43
CA VAL A 74 -2.95 10.67 8.27
C VAL A 74 -1.88 11.58 8.82
N PRO A 75 -0.58 11.30 8.60
CA PRO A 75 0.47 12.26 8.92
C PRO A 75 0.17 13.55 8.14
N GLU A 76 0.28 14.71 8.79
CA GLU A 76 -0.05 16.02 8.21
C GLU A 76 0.61 16.30 6.86
N ASN A 77 1.65 15.55 6.50
CA ASN A 77 2.46 15.78 5.30
C ASN A 77 2.32 14.72 4.19
N VAL A 78 1.41 13.73 4.31
CA VAL A 78 1.51 12.55 3.45
C VAL A 78 0.82 12.69 2.12
N ASP A 79 -0.02 13.58 1.79
CA ASP A 79 -0.67 13.56 0.46
C ASP A 79 -1.00 14.92 -0.17
N ARG A 80 -0.39 15.99 0.29
CA ARG A 80 -0.58 17.29 -0.38
C ARG A 80 -0.01 17.33 -1.81
N HIS A 81 0.85 16.38 -2.15
CA HIS A 81 1.52 16.31 -3.46
C HIS A 81 1.25 15.01 -4.22
N SER A 82 0.26 14.21 -3.80
CA SER A 82 -0.16 13.03 -4.55
C SER A 82 -0.73 13.46 -5.90
N GLY A 83 -0.08 12.98 -6.96
CA GLY A 83 -0.45 13.34 -8.33
C GLY A 83 0.30 14.54 -8.91
N ILE A 84 1.23 15.16 -8.17
CA ILE A 84 2.13 16.18 -8.70
C ILE A 84 3.39 15.49 -9.25
N TYR A 85 3.72 15.79 -10.50
CA TYR A 85 4.91 15.30 -11.17
C TYR A 85 5.83 16.47 -11.47
N PHE A 86 7.12 16.25 -11.28
CA PHE A 86 8.14 17.21 -11.66
C PHE A 86 8.88 16.68 -12.89
N LEU A 87 8.88 17.45 -13.96
CA LEU A 87 9.70 17.20 -15.12
C LEU A 87 10.84 18.22 -15.14
N ARG A 88 12.06 17.73 -15.26
CA ARG A 88 13.25 18.57 -15.38
C ARG A 88 13.80 18.43 -16.80
N THR A 89 13.94 19.55 -17.49
CA THR A 89 14.58 19.63 -18.80
C THR A 89 15.75 20.59 -18.76
N ASN A 90 16.74 20.36 -19.58
CA ASN A 90 17.84 21.30 -19.86
C ASN A 90 17.58 22.17 -21.10
N VAL A 91 16.43 21.99 -21.75
CA VAL A 91 16.03 22.76 -22.93
C VAL A 91 15.20 23.95 -22.45
N SER A 92 15.79 25.13 -22.48
CA SER A 92 15.18 26.38 -22.00
C SER A 92 14.08 26.93 -22.89
N THR A 93 13.96 26.43 -24.12
CA THR A 93 12.97 26.88 -25.12
C THR A 93 11.63 26.15 -24.99
N PHE A 94 11.55 25.10 -24.18
CA PHE A 94 10.32 24.34 -24.02
C PHE A 94 9.43 24.98 -22.97
N ASP A 95 8.19 25.20 -23.34
CA ASP A 95 7.12 25.53 -22.39
C ASP A 95 6.65 24.26 -21.64
N GLU A 96 5.79 24.44 -20.66
CA GLU A 96 5.27 23.38 -19.81
C GLU A 96 4.52 22.30 -20.62
N LYS A 97 3.70 22.74 -21.58
CA LYS A 97 2.91 21.84 -22.41
C LYS A 97 3.81 21.01 -23.33
N THR A 98 4.75 21.64 -24.01
CA THR A 98 5.72 20.93 -24.87
C THR A 98 6.53 19.93 -24.07
N THR A 99 7.01 20.30 -22.89
CA THR A 99 7.73 19.38 -22.00
C THR A 99 6.88 18.17 -21.63
N TRP A 100 5.61 18.39 -21.32
CA TRP A 100 4.68 17.32 -20.99
C TRP A 100 4.39 16.40 -22.17
N ASP A 101 4.20 16.98 -23.37
CA ASP A 101 3.93 16.22 -24.60
C ASP A 101 5.13 15.34 -24.98
N TYR A 102 6.36 15.84 -24.89
CA TYR A 102 7.58 15.04 -25.09
C TYR A 102 7.72 13.92 -24.06
N TYR A 103 7.41 14.19 -22.81
CA TYR A 103 7.43 13.15 -21.77
C TYR A 103 6.43 12.03 -22.08
N ASN A 104 5.21 12.37 -22.50
CA ASN A 104 4.20 11.38 -22.85
C ASN A 104 4.62 10.58 -24.11
N LEU A 105 5.18 11.23 -25.11
CA LEU A 105 5.71 10.55 -26.28
C LEU A 105 6.80 9.55 -25.92
N THR A 106 7.71 9.90 -25.01
CA THR A 106 8.74 8.98 -24.51
C THR A 106 8.12 7.76 -23.84
N ARG A 107 7.08 7.96 -23.04
CA ARG A 107 6.35 6.86 -22.42
C ARG A 107 5.68 5.92 -23.42
N GLU A 108 5.12 6.46 -24.51
CA GLU A 108 4.52 5.66 -25.58
C GLU A 108 5.57 4.82 -26.30
N ILE A 109 6.74 5.41 -26.60
CA ILE A 109 7.87 4.70 -27.18
C ILE A 109 8.36 3.57 -26.27
N GLU A 110 8.50 3.83 -24.98
CA GLU A 110 8.88 2.80 -24.01
C GLU A 110 7.84 1.67 -23.90
N CYS A 111 6.56 2.02 -23.92
CA CYS A 111 5.47 1.05 -23.92
C CYS A 111 5.50 0.17 -25.18
N THR A 112 5.66 0.78 -26.36
CA THR A 112 5.79 0.07 -27.64
C THR A 112 7.01 -0.85 -27.64
N ASN A 113 8.17 -0.38 -27.20
CA ASN A 113 9.38 -1.20 -27.08
C ASN A 113 9.19 -2.38 -26.12
N ARG A 114 8.46 -2.19 -25.03
CA ARG A 114 8.12 -3.26 -24.10
C ARG A 114 7.25 -4.31 -24.78
N GLN A 115 6.20 -3.89 -25.49
CA GLN A 115 5.31 -4.79 -26.23
C GLN A 115 6.08 -5.58 -27.28
N LEU A 116 6.96 -4.93 -28.07
CA LEU A 116 7.80 -5.60 -29.05
C LEU A 116 8.69 -6.68 -28.41
N LYS A 117 9.27 -6.39 -27.25
CA LYS A 117 10.16 -7.33 -26.54
C LYS A 117 9.41 -8.48 -25.85
N THR A 118 8.24 -8.20 -25.28
CA THR A 118 7.48 -9.17 -24.47
C THR A 118 6.44 -9.92 -25.29
N ASP A 119 5.60 -9.20 -26.02
CA ASP A 119 4.43 -9.79 -26.67
C ASP A 119 4.80 -10.38 -28.05
N LEU A 120 5.67 -9.71 -28.78
CA LEU A 120 6.16 -10.19 -30.08
C LEU A 120 7.48 -10.95 -29.98
N ASN A 121 8.05 -11.09 -28.77
CA ASN A 121 9.29 -11.83 -28.50
C ASN A 121 10.48 -11.41 -29.37
N LEU A 122 10.49 -10.16 -29.84
CA LEU A 122 11.57 -9.59 -30.64
C LEU A 122 12.76 -9.31 -29.73
N ARG A 123 13.64 -10.30 -29.58
CA ARG A 123 14.90 -10.14 -28.85
C ARG A 123 15.96 -9.53 -29.78
N PRO A 124 16.81 -8.65 -29.27
CA PRO A 124 17.95 -8.19 -30.07
C PRO A 124 18.80 -9.40 -30.43
N ILE A 125 19.14 -9.51 -31.73
CA ILE A 125 20.06 -10.52 -32.21
C ILE A 125 21.45 -10.11 -31.73
N HIS A 126 21.98 -10.87 -30.75
CA HIS A 126 23.39 -10.72 -30.38
C HIS A 126 24.26 -11.38 -31.42
N HIS A 127 24.90 -10.57 -32.21
CA HIS A 127 25.99 -11.05 -33.08
C HIS A 127 27.18 -11.39 -32.16
N LYS A 128 27.66 -12.64 -32.21
CA LYS A 128 28.91 -13.06 -31.58
C LYS A 128 30.09 -12.51 -32.36
#